data_497d7b8aafdcf2cfe882b0cf013b6910
#
_entry.id   497d7b8aafdcf2cfe882b0cf013b6910
#
_cell.length_a   1.000
_cell.length_b   1.000
_cell.length_c   1.000
_cell.angle_alpha   90.00
_cell.angle_beta   90.00
_cell.angle_gamma   90.00
#
_symmetry.space_group_name_H-M   'P 1'
#
loop_
_entity.id
_entity.type
_entity.pdbx_description
1 polymer ?
#
loop_
_entity_poly.entity_id
_entity_poly.type
_entity_poly.pdbx_seq_one_letter_code
_entity_poly.pdbx_strand_id
1 'polypeptide(L)'
;MAGEPDGTLFNWSDIATAHKWDTLLLGNGMSINIWEPFGYRKLYDRARSGDLSAQDLKLFSSTPNFERVLADLLTAIRVNNAVELDAEPLLERYRNIQLALVHAVREVHLKRNRVPLATRKVISDTMARFEWVFTTSYDLLVYWAMAAEGFEPFMDHFRYRGRCEFDPARASVPANRIPIYFLHGALHLVTGNSGATWKLRQTDLDSILDQFGKPITGDPKARPLLVTEGSAADKLAAIEDNVYLSHALEQLKRRALPLVVFGSSLSEPDSHLAEALSDNPDRPVAISMLPAPKKELLAKQVDISGRLEASSLLFFDATSYPLGNPALAVAANP
;
A
#
# COMPACT_ATOMS: atom_id res chain seq x y z
N MET A 1 -5.04 19.65 20.82
CA MET A 1 -4.91 20.94 20.11
C MET A 1 -4.59 20.62 18.66
N ALA A 2 -5.56 20.74 17.78
CA ALA A 2 -5.28 20.70 16.34
C ALA A 2 -4.59 22.02 16.00
N GLY A 3 -3.32 21.98 15.66
CA GLY A 3 -2.61 23.17 15.16
C GLY A 3 -2.93 23.35 13.68
N GLU A 4 -3.18 24.58 13.26
CA GLU A 4 -3.13 24.91 11.83
C GLU A 4 -1.76 24.49 11.26
N PRO A 5 -1.69 24.08 9.98
CA PRO A 5 -0.42 23.78 9.32
C PRO A 5 0.57 24.95 9.47
N ASP A 6 1.73 24.69 10.06
CA ASP A 6 2.75 25.72 10.34
C ASP A 6 4.14 25.36 9.81
N GLY A 7 4.26 24.19 9.16
CA GLY A 7 5.52 23.68 8.63
C GLY A 7 6.45 23.11 9.71
N THR A 8 5.96 22.79 10.89
CA THR A 8 6.73 22.11 11.95
C THR A 8 6.30 20.65 12.09
N LEU A 9 7.17 19.82 12.66
CA LEU A 9 6.91 18.41 12.94
C LEU A 9 7.13 18.16 14.43
N PHE A 10 6.21 17.44 15.04
CA PHE A 10 6.41 16.90 16.38
C PHE A 10 7.45 15.76 16.35
N ASN A 11 8.15 15.55 17.46
CA ASN A 11 8.78 14.27 17.69
C ASN A 11 7.71 13.24 18.06
N TRP A 12 7.83 12.00 17.60
CA TRP A 12 6.83 10.97 17.93
C TRP A 12 6.66 10.79 19.44
N SER A 13 7.75 10.86 20.24
CA SER A 13 7.70 10.75 21.69
C SER A 13 6.77 11.77 22.35
N ASP A 14 6.60 12.95 21.75
CA ASP A 14 5.83 14.05 22.33
C ASP A 14 4.32 13.83 22.14
N ILE A 15 3.94 13.05 21.11
CA ILE A 15 2.54 12.78 20.77
C ILE A 15 2.12 11.32 21.01
N ALA A 16 3.08 10.43 21.29
CA ALA A 16 2.81 8.99 21.48
C ALA A 16 1.77 8.69 22.56
N THR A 17 1.71 9.53 23.60
CA THR A 17 0.77 9.40 24.72
C THR A 17 -0.38 10.41 24.68
N ALA A 18 -0.46 11.27 23.66
CA ALA A 18 -1.52 12.26 23.51
C ALA A 18 -2.90 11.63 23.34
N HIS A 19 -2.93 10.45 22.74
CA HIS A 19 -4.12 9.63 22.53
C HIS A 19 -3.80 8.15 22.72
N LYS A 20 -4.82 7.32 22.99
CA LYS A 20 -4.72 5.87 22.81
C LYS A 20 -4.83 5.60 21.29
N TRP A 21 -3.70 5.57 20.61
CA TRP A 21 -3.65 5.26 19.18
C TRP A 21 -4.12 3.82 18.92
N ASP A 22 -5.25 3.68 18.23
CA ASP A 22 -5.95 2.40 18.01
C ASP A 22 -5.63 1.82 16.64
N THR A 23 -5.55 2.66 15.62
CA THR A 23 -5.47 2.24 14.22
C THR A 23 -4.14 2.70 13.59
N LEU A 24 -3.51 1.81 12.82
CA LEU A 24 -2.31 2.10 12.04
C LEU A 24 -2.58 1.93 10.56
N LEU A 25 -2.29 2.95 9.75
CA LEU A 25 -2.24 2.89 8.30
C LEU A 25 -0.79 2.99 7.83
N LEU A 26 -0.29 1.95 7.19
CA LEU A 26 1.06 1.86 6.63
C LEU A 26 1.04 2.11 5.12
N GLY A 27 1.80 3.10 4.67
CA GLY A 27 2.07 3.33 3.25
C GLY A 27 3.43 2.80 2.80
N ASN A 28 3.72 2.91 1.51
CA ASN A 28 4.95 2.43 0.90
C ASN A 28 6.23 3.11 1.44
N GLY A 29 6.11 4.27 2.09
CA GLY A 29 7.27 4.94 2.72
C GLY A 29 7.95 4.09 3.80
N MET A 30 7.21 3.23 4.51
CA MET A 30 7.83 2.24 5.42
C MET A 30 8.71 1.26 4.65
N SER A 31 8.20 0.74 3.56
CA SER A 31 8.92 -0.24 2.74
C SER A 31 10.16 0.36 2.08
N ILE A 32 10.07 1.60 1.60
CA ILE A 32 11.20 2.36 1.04
C ILE A 32 12.28 2.62 2.11
N ASN A 33 11.92 2.91 3.36
CA ASN A 33 12.87 3.08 4.44
C ASN A 33 13.69 1.80 4.71
N ILE A 34 13.08 0.64 4.54
CA ILE A 34 13.74 -0.67 4.74
C ILE A 34 14.52 -1.09 3.49
N TRP A 35 13.96 -0.85 2.32
CA TRP A 35 14.53 -1.23 1.03
C TRP A 35 14.25 -0.17 -0.04
N GLU A 36 15.21 0.72 -0.24
CA GLU A 36 15.11 1.85 -1.18
C GLU A 36 14.66 1.48 -2.60
N PRO A 37 15.02 0.31 -3.17
CA PRO A 37 14.53 -0.09 -4.49
C PRO A 37 13.01 -0.22 -4.66
N PHE A 38 12.21 -0.19 -3.60
CA PHE A 38 10.75 -0.10 -3.71
C PHE A 38 10.25 1.30 -4.12
N GLY A 39 11.14 2.30 -4.21
CA GLY A 39 10.79 3.63 -4.69
C GLY A 39 10.49 3.66 -6.19
N TYR A 40 9.54 4.51 -6.62
CA TYR A 40 9.07 4.61 -8.01
C TYR A 40 10.19 4.73 -9.05
N ARG A 41 11.23 5.49 -8.77
CA ARG A 41 12.37 5.69 -9.68
C ARG A 41 13.10 4.39 -9.95
N LYS A 42 13.34 3.59 -8.92
CA LYS A 42 14.05 2.31 -9.04
C LYS A 42 13.21 1.26 -9.75
N LEU A 43 11.91 1.23 -9.49
CA LEU A 43 10.97 0.38 -10.22
C LEU A 43 10.97 0.72 -11.71
N TYR A 44 10.93 2.01 -12.04
CA TYR A 44 11.04 2.46 -13.44
C TYR A 44 12.38 2.09 -14.06
N ASP A 45 13.51 2.36 -13.38
CA ASP A 45 14.84 2.04 -13.86
C ASP A 45 14.99 0.52 -14.12
N ARG A 46 14.33 -0.32 -13.32
CA ARG A 46 14.29 -1.77 -13.56
C ARG A 46 13.43 -2.13 -14.77
N ALA A 47 12.21 -1.63 -14.86
CA ALA A 47 11.30 -1.95 -15.96
C ALA A 47 11.82 -1.48 -17.32
N ARG A 48 12.45 -0.29 -17.38
CA ARG A 48 13.02 0.25 -18.62
C ARG A 48 14.15 -0.60 -19.20
N SER A 49 14.78 -1.44 -18.41
CA SER A 49 15.89 -2.30 -18.84
C SER A 49 15.46 -3.55 -19.63
N GLY A 50 14.15 -3.84 -19.75
CA GLY A 50 13.70 -5.01 -20.50
C GLY A 50 12.19 -5.23 -20.62
N ASP A 51 11.38 -4.61 -19.75
CA ASP A 51 9.94 -4.86 -19.71
C ASP A 51 9.11 -3.79 -20.47
N LEU A 52 9.69 -2.60 -20.71
CA LEU A 52 9.02 -1.51 -21.43
C LEU A 52 9.54 -1.40 -22.87
N SER A 53 8.62 -1.30 -23.83
CA SER A 53 8.96 -1.03 -25.23
C SER A 53 9.45 0.41 -25.43
N ALA A 54 10.10 0.68 -26.57
CA ALA A 54 10.51 2.05 -26.93
C ALA A 54 9.34 3.03 -27.02
N GLN A 55 8.13 2.54 -27.29
CA GLN A 55 6.92 3.35 -27.34
C GLN A 55 6.37 3.61 -25.92
N ASP A 56 6.42 2.60 -25.03
CA ASP A 56 6.03 2.76 -23.63
C ASP A 56 6.93 3.77 -22.92
N LEU A 57 8.25 3.73 -23.19
CA LEU A 57 9.21 4.67 -22.62
C LEU A 57 8.89 6.14 -22.94
N LYS A 58 8.22 6.44 -24.06
CA LYS A 58 7.79 7.80 -24.39
C LYS A 58 6.70 8.31 -23.42
N LEU A 59 5.86 7.41 -22.90
CA LEU A 59 4.83 7.76 -21.91
C LEU A 59 5.44 8.15 -20.55
N PHE A 60 6.63 7.64 -20.27
CA PHE A 60 7.39 7.98 -19.05
C PHE A 60 8.29 9.21 -19.20
N SER A 61 8.22 9.95 -20.31
CA SER A 61 9.10 11.10 -20.56
C SER A 61 9.02 12.21 -19.52
N SER A 62 7.87 12.38 -18.87
CA SER A 62 7.62 13.41 -17.85
C SER A 62 7.68 12.89 -16.41
N THR A 63 7.62 11.57 -16.21
CA THR A 63 7.52 11.00 -14.86
C THR A 63 7.97 9.53 -14.82
N PRO A 64 8.70 9.09 -13.79
CA PRO A 64 8.95 7.66 -13.56
C PRO A 64 7.82 6.95 -12.80
N ASN A 65 6.71 7.63 -12.52
CA ASN A 65 5.60 7.09 -11.75
C ASN A 65 4.64 6.31 -12.65
N PHE A 66 4.57 4.99 -12.44
CA PHE A 66 3.67 4.08 -13.16
C PHE A 66 2.20 4.45 -13.00
N GLU A 67 1.78 4.80 -11.78
CA GLU A 67 0.38 5.15 -11.50
C GLU A 67 -0.07 6.36 -12.34
N ARG A 68 0.82 7.36 -12.50
CA ARG A 68 0.53 8.52 -13.34
C ARG A 68 0.39 8.14 -14.81
N VAL A 69 1.28 7.32 -15.34
CA VAL A 69 1.23 6.87 -16.74
C VAL A 69 -0.02 6.01 -16.98
N LEU A 70 -0.37 5.16 -16.04
CA LEU A 70 -1.59 4.34 -16.12
C LEU A 70 -2.86 5.21 -16.07
N ALA A 71 -2.89 6.28 -15.25
CA ALA A 71 -3.99 7.24 -15.23
C ALA A 71 -4.17 7.95 -16.57
N ASP A 72 -3.08 8.42 -17.16
CA ASP A 72 -3.10 9.09 -18.46
C ASP A 72 -3.63 8.14 -19.57
N LEU A 73 -3.22 6.87 -19.54
CA LEU A 73 -3.73 5.84 -20.47
C LEU A 73 -5.21 5.55 -20.27
N LEU A 74 -5.68 5.38 -19.03
CA LEU A 74 -7.11 5.16 -18.74
C LEU A 74 -7.95 6.35 -19.18
N THR A 75 -7.45 7.56 -18.99
CA THR A 75 -8.12 8.78 -19.46
C THR A 75 -8.23 8.77 -20.98
N ALA A 76 -7.14 8.44 -21.69
CA ALA A 76 -7.15 8.34 -23.15
C ALA A 76 -8.09 7.23 -23.66
N ILE A 77 -8.15 6.08 -23.00
CA ILE A 77 -9.09 4.99 -23.32
C ILE A 77 -10.54 5.47 -23.16
N ARG A 78 -10.88 6.14 -22.05
CA ARG A 78 -12.22 6.68 -21.81
C ARG A 78 -12.62 7.71 -22.87
N VAL A 79 -11.71 8.61 -23.23
CA VAL A 79 -11.96 9.61 -24.28
C VAL A 79 -12.20 8.93 -25.63
N ASN A 80 -11.35 7.99 -26.03
CA ASN A 80 -11.52 7.27 -27.31
C ASN A 80 -12.86 6.53 -27.35
N ASN A 81 -13.23 5.82 -26.28
CA ASN A 81 -14.52 5.14 -26.21
C ASN A 81 -15.69 6.11 -26.29
N ALA A 82 -15.60 7.28 -25.66
CA ALA A 82 -16.67 8.29 -25.68
C ALA A 82 -16.88 8.91 -27.06
N VAL A 83 -15.85 8.94 -27.91
CA VAL A 83 -15.93 9.45 -29.30
C VAL A 83 -15.92 8.34 -30.33
N GLU A 84 -16.20 7.09 -29.92
CA GLU A 84 -16.30 5.89 -30.76
C GLU A 84 -15.03 5.57 -31.58
N LEU A 85 -13.85 5.92 -31.05
CA LEU A 85 -12.57 5.53 -31.62
C LEU A 85 -12.07 4.23 -30.97
N ASP A 86 -11.32 3.43 -31.77
CA ASP A 86 -10.72 2.20 -31.28
C ASP A 86 -9.72 2.47 -30.14
N ALA A 87 -10.01 1.96 -28.95
CA ALA A 87 -9.18 2.06 -27.77
C ALA A 87 -8.35 0.80 -27.49
N GLU A 88 -8.49 -0.29 -28.26
CA GLU A 88 -7.78 -1.55 -27.99
C GLU A 88 -6.24 -1.40 -27.99
N PRO A 89 -5.61 -0.60 -28.88
CA PRO A 89 -4.17 -0.36 -28.82
C PRO A 89 -3.70 0.32 -27.52
N LEU A 90 -4.53 1.19 -26.94
CA LEU A 90 -4.25 1.85 -25.65
C LEU A 90 -4.45 0.87 -24.49
N LEU A 91 -5.47 0.04 -24.57
CA LEU A 91 -5.77 -0.98 -23.56
C LEU A 91 -4.66 -2.06 -23.51
N GLU A 92 -4.12 -2.46 -24.66
CA GLU A 92 -2.96 -3.35 -24.73
C GLU A 92 -1.73 -2.73 -24.04
N ARG A 93 -1.44 -1.44 -24.29
CA ARG A 93 -0.35 -0.73 -23.62
C ARG A 93 -0.57 -0.62 -22.12
N TYR A 94 -1.77 -0.31 -21.70
CA TYR A 94 -2.14 -0.26 -20.27
C TYR A 94 -1.80 -1.61 -19.59
N ARG A 95 -2.24 -2.73 -20.19
CA ARG A 95 -1.95 -4.07 -19.68
C ARG A 95 -0.44 -4.37 -19.62
N ASN A 96 0.31 -3.99 -20.68
CA ASN A 96 1.75 -4.21 -20.75
C ASN A 96 2.50 -3.42 -19.68
N ILE A 97 2.12 -2.17 -19.42
CA ILE A 97 2.73 -1.34 -18.38
C ILE A 97 2.38 -1.85 -16.98
N GLN A 98 1.15 -2.33 -16.74
CA GLN A 98 0.81 -3.01 -15.48
C GLN A 98 1.69 -4.26 -15.27
N LEU A 99 1.86 -5.09 -16.28
CA LEU A 99 2.73 -6.26 -16.21
C LEU A 99 4.20 -5.87 -15.94
N ALA A 100 4.70 -4.83 -16.61
CA ALA A 100 6.04 -4.31 -16.37
C ALA A 100 6.25 -3.85 -14.94
N LEU A 101 5.24 -3.18 -14.34
CA LEU A 101 5.28 -2.80 -12.92
C LEU A 101 5.32 -4.04 -12.01
N VAL A 102 4.47 -5.03 -12.25
CA VAL A 102 4.45 -6.28 -11.48
C VAL A 102 5.80 -7.00 -11.55
N HIS A 103 6.39 -7.08 -12.74
CA HIS A 103 7.72 -7.67 -12.93
C HIS A 103 8.80 -6.87 -12.20
N ALA A 104 8.78 -5.53 -12.32
CA ALA A 104 9.75 -4.68 -11.64
C ALA A 104 9.67 -4.84 -10.13
N VAL A 105 8.47 -4.81 -9.54
CA VAL A 105 8.27 -5.02 -8.10
C VAL A 105 8.82 -6.38 -7.67
N ARG A 106 8.50 -7.44 -8.42
CA ARG A 106 9.02 -8.79 -8.14
C ARG A 106 10.54 -8.85 -8.13
N GLU A 107 11.18 -8.25 -9.14
CA GLU A 107 12.62 -8.38 -9.33
C GLU A 107 13.45 -7.52 -8.37
N VAL A 108 12.91 -6.36 -7.96
CA VAL A 108 13.57 -5.57 -6.92
C VAL A 108 13.29 -6.12 -5.52
N HIS A 109 12.32 -7.02 -5.39
CA HIS A 109 11.91 -7.50 -4.06
C HIS A 109 13.03 -8.30 -3.39
N LEU A 110 13.29 -7.96 -2.13
CA LEU A 110 14.21 -8.72 -1.28
C LEU A 110 13.70 -10.16 -1.09
N LYS A 111 14.64 -11.09 -0.95
CA LYS A 111 14.32 -12.39 -0.35
C LYS A 111 14.14 -12.25 1.16
N ARG A 112 13.25 -13.06 1.75
CA ARG A 112 12.95 -13.01 3.20
C ARG A 112 14.19 -13.10 4.09
N ASN A 113 15.14 -13.95 3.72
CA ASN A 113 16.39 -14.15 4.47
C ASN A 113 17.33 -12.93 4.43
N ARG A 114 17.12 -12.00 3.50
CA ARG A 114 17.87 -10.73 3.43
C ARG A 114 17.33 -9.70 4.42
N VAL A 115 16.07 -9.79 4.84
CA VAL A 115 15.49 -8.88 5.84
C VAL A 115 15.81 -9.45 7.23
N PRO A 116 16.63 -8.76 8.04
CA PRO A 116 17.02 -9.23 9.36
C PRO A 116 15.80 -9.54 10.23
N LEU A 117 15.90 -10.56 11.07
CA LEU A 117 14.82 -10.87 12.03
C LEU A 117 14.53 -9.67 12.94
N ALA A 118 15.57 -8.93 13.37
CA ALA A 118 15.41 -7.72 14.17
C ALA A 118 14.55 -6.67 13.48
N THR A 119 14.76 -6.42 12.18
CA THR A 119 13.93 -5.50 11.39
C THR A 119 12.47 -5.97 11.32
N ARG A 120 12.25 -7.27 11.05
CA ARG A 120 10.90 -7.85 11.02
C ARG A 120 10.20 -7.77 12.39
N LYS A 121 10.96 -7.95 13.48
CA LYS A 121 10.44 -7.77 14.84
C LYS A 121 10.06 -6.34 15.14
N VAL A 122 10.84 -5.34 14.74
CA VAL A 122 10.48 -3.93 14.93
C VAL A 122 9.15 -3.62 14.22
N ILE A 123 8.92 -4.15 13.02
CA ILE A 123 7.63 -3.97 12.31
C ILE A 123 6.52 -4.66 13.10
N SER A 124 6.72 -5.93 13.48
CA SER A 124 5.75 -6.72 14.25
C SER A 124 5.39 -6.06 15.58
N ASP A 125 6.39 -5.67 16.38
CA ASP A 125 6.20 -5.04 17.68
C ASP A 125 5.52 -3.67 17.57
N THR A 126 5.78 -2.95 16.47
CA THR A 126 5.09 -1.68 16.20
C THR A 126 3.62 -1.93 15.87
N MET A 127 3.31 -2.86 14.97
CA MET A 127 1.94 -3.23 14.62
C MET A 127 1.16 -3.77 15.83
N ALA A 128 1.82 -4.52 16.70
CA ALA A 128 1.19 -5.12 17.89
C ALA A 128 0.73 -4.11 18.95
N ARG A 129 1.07 -2.82 18.80
CA ARG A 129 0.59 -1.73 19.67
C ARG A 129 -0.78 -1.19 19.27
N PHE A 130 -1.32 -1.64 18.13
CA PHE A 130 -2.58 -1.17 17.56
C PHE A 130 -3.61 -2.30 17.57
N GLU A 131 -4.87 -1.92 17.60
CA GLU A 131 -5.99 -2.88 17.51
C GLU A 131 -6.34 -3.20 16.04
N TRP A 132 -6.01 -2.28 15.12
CA TRP A 132 -6.28 -2.41 13.68
C TRP A 132 -5.09 -1.93 12.87
N VAL A 133 -4.70 -2.72 11.87
CA VAL A 133 -3.62 -2.36 10.95
C VAL A 133 -4.09 -2.46 9.51
N PHE A 134 -3.81 -1.42 8.75
CA PHE A 134 -4.07 -1.32 7.32
C PHE A 134 -2.77 -1.03 6.58
N THR A 135 -2.62 -1.53 5.37
CA THR A 135 -1.48 -1.21 4.54
C THR A 135 -1.85 -1.04 3.08
N THR A 136 -1.20 -0.08 2.40
CA THR A 136 -1.28 0.11 0.96
C THR A 136 -0.08 -0.47 0.21
N SER A 137 0.93 -0.97 0.94
CA SER A 137 2.14 -1.54 0.34
C SER A 137 1.87 -2.91 -0.27
N TYR A 138 2.34 -3.10 -1.49
CA TYR A 138 2.20 -4.37 -2.22
C TYR A 138 3.17 -5.45 -1.78
N ASP A 139 4.31 -5.04 -1.15
CA ASP A 139 5.41 -5.92 -0.82
C ASP A 139 5.09 -6.92 0.31
N LEU A 140 6.03 -7.81 0.59
CA LEU A 140 5.86 -8.87 1.57
C LEU A 140 6.39 -8.50 2.98
N LEU A 141 6.85 -7.26 3.24
CA LEU A 141 7.47 -6.92 4.52
C LEU A 141 6.50 -7.04 5.69
N VAL A 142 5.27 -6.50 5.54
CA VAL A 142 4.20 -6.63 6.55
C VAL A 142 3.88 -8.11 6.77
N TYR A 143 3.70 -8.89 5.70
CA TYR A 143 3.41 -10.31 5.80
C TYR A 143 4.53 -11.11 6.46
N TRP A 144 5.80 -10.77 6.17
CA TRP A 144 6.94 -11.41 6.84
C TRP A 144 7.10 -10.99 8.30
N ALA A 145 6.69 -9.77 8.64
CA ALA A 145 6.66 -9.30 10.02
C ALA A 145 5.60 -10.05 10.83
N MET A 146 4.39 -10.24 10.28
CA MET A 146 3.36 -11.08 10.91
C MET A 146 3.89 -12.50 11.21
N ALA A 147 4.68 -13.06 10.30
CA ALA A 147 5.24 -14.39 10.41
C ALA A 147 6.52 -14.47 11.29
N ALA A 148 7.02 -13.34 11.80
CA ALA A 148 8.28 -13.30 12.55
C ALA A 148 8.23 -14.14 13.82
N GLU A 149 7.07 -14.20 14.48
CA GLU A 149 6.81 -14.93 15.73
C GLU A 149 5.58 -15.86 15.64
N GLY A 150 5.32 -16.42 14.43
CA GLY A 150 4.25 -17.41 14.25
C GLY A 150 2.86 -16.85 13.99
N PHE A 151 2.75 -15.64 13.47
CA PHE A 151 1.51 -14.90 13.16
C PHE A 151 0.70 -14.40 14.37
N GLU A 152 1.02 -14.83 15.58
CA GLU A 152 0.38 -14.29 16.77
C GLU A 152 0.90 -12.86 17.08
N PRO A 153 0.04 -11.88 17.43
CA PRO A 153 -1.43 -11.93 17.55
C PRO A 153 -2.18 -11.59 16.25
N PHE A 154 -1.55 -11.56 15.09
CA PHE A 154 -2.11 -11.04 13.84
C PHE A 154 -3.07 -12.01 13.14
N MET A 155 -3.98 -11.44 12.32
CA MET A 155 -4.82 -12.22 11.43
C MET A 155 -5.06 -11.45 10.11
N ASP A 156 -5.01 -12.17 8.99
CA ASP A 156 -5.20 -11.62 7.64
C ASP A 156 -6.52 -12.05 6.97
N HIS A 157 -7.44 -12.65 7.71
CA HIS A 157 -8.74 -13.16 7.27
C HIS A 157 -8.74 -14.30 6.24
N PHE A 158 -7.58 -14.76 5.78
CA PHE A 158 -7.46 -15.90 4.87
C PHE A 158 -7.25 -17.19 5.67
N ARG A 159 -8.26 -18.06 5.68
CA ARG A 159 -8.25 -19.29 6.51
C ARG A 159 -7.42 -20.38 5.86
N TYR A 160 -6.72 -21.15 6.71
CA TYR A 160 -5.82 -22.23 6.27
C TYR A 160 -6.52 -23.49 5.72
N ARG A 161 -7.84 -23.58 5.78
CA ARG A 161 -8.58 -24.73 5.26
C ARG A 161 -9.03 -24.49 3.82
N GLY A 162 -8.70 -25.41 2.91
CA GLY A 162 -9.03 -25.29 1.49
C GLY A 162 -8.09 -24.35 0.72
N ARG A 163 -8.64 -23.45 -0.10
CA ARG A 163 -7.90 -22.50 -0.94
C ARG A 163 -7.35 -21.27 -0.23
N CYS A 164 -7.48 -21.14 1.07
CA CYS A 164 -7.17 -19.89 1.79
C CYS A 164 -7.93 -18.68 1.19
N GLU A 165 -9.18 -18.87 0.86
CA GLU A 165 -10.05 -17.88 0.24
C GLU A 165 -10.65 -16.95 1.28
N PHE A 166 -10.82 -15.68 0.92
CA PHE A 166 -11.52 -14.69 1.72
C PHE A 166 -13.05 -14.99 1.68
N ASP A 167 -13.66 -15.02 2.87
CA ASP A 167 -15.09 -15.20 3.04
C ASP A 167 -15.62 -14.08 3.94
N PRO A 168 -16.34 -13.07 3.40
CA PRO A 168 -16.85 -11.95 4.19
C PRO A 168 -17.80 -12.38 5.32
N ALA A 169 -18.56 -13.49 5.14
CA ALA A 169 -19.45 -14.01 6.18
C ALA A 169 -18.67 -14.56 7.40
N ARG A 170 -17.38 -14.76 7.25
CA ARG A 170 -16.48 -15.31 8.27
C ARG A 170 -15.34 -14.35 8.65
N ALA A 171 -15.44 -13.08 8.27
CA ALA A 171 -14.43 -12.07 8.51
C ALA A 171 -14.51 -11.46 9.93
N SER A 172 -15.19 -12.09 10.87
CA SER A 172 -15.22 -11.65 12.28
C SER A 172 -13.82 -11.69 12.89
N VAL A 173 -13.48 -10.66 13.66
CA VAL A 173 -12.20 -10.51 14.35
C VAL A 173 -12.37 -10.97 15.81
N PRO A 174 -11.67 -12.03 16.27
CA PRO A 174 -11.62 -12.38 17.68
C PRO A 174 -10.97 -11.27 18.51
N ALA A 175 -11.40 -11.08 19.74
CA ALA A 175 -10.94 -9.99 20.62
C ALA A 175 -9.43 -10.01 20.93
N ASN A 176 -8.77 -11.16 20.78
CA ASN A 176 -7.32 -11.31 21.02
C ASN A 176 -6.50 -11.28 19.71
N ARG A 177 -7.09 -10.83 18.60
CA ARG A 177 -6.42 -10.76 17.29
C ARG A 177 -6.39 -9.35 16.76
N ILE A 178 -5.31 -9.03 16.08
CA ILE A 178 -5.09 -7.78 15.37
C ILE A 178 -5.28 -8.05 13.87
N PRO A 179 -6.36 -7.54 13.25
CA PRO A 179 -6.59 -7.72 11.84
C PRO A 179 -5.62 -6.88 11.02
N ILE A 180 -5.07 -7.48 9.97
CA ILE A 180 -4.25 -6.81 8.98
C ILE A 180 -4.99 -6.79 7.65
N TYR A 181 -5.22 -5.59 7.08
CA TYR A 181 -5.89 -5.40 5.81
C TYR A 181 -4.96 -4.79 4.77
N PHE A 182 -4.93 -5.38 3.58
CA PHE A 182 -4.14 -4.91 2.44
C PHE A 182 -5.07 -4.13 1.50
N LEU A 183 -5.16 -2.80 1.68
CA LEU A 183 -6.12 -1.93 1.01
C LEU A 183 -5.95 -1.85 -0.51
N HIS A 184 -4.71 -1.99 -0.99
CA HIS A 184 -4.39 -2.00 -2.41
C HIS A 184 -3.97 -3.40 -2.91
N GLY A 185 -4.31 -4.46 -2.16
CA GLY A 185 -3.83 -5.79 -2.43
C GLY A 185 -2.39 -6.01 -1.98
N ALA A 186 -1.80 -7.13 -2.38
CA ALA A 186 -0.41 -7.47 -2.07
C ALA A 186 0.10 -8.63 -2.96
N LEU A 187 1.41 -8.78 -3.05
CA LEU A 187 2.06 -9.83 -3.87
C LEU A 187 1.66 -11.27 -3.49
N HIS A 188 1.20 -11.50 -2.26
CA HIS A 188 0.74 -12.82 -1.81
C HIS A 188 -0.76 -13.04 -1.96
N LEU A 189 -1.50 -12.03 -2.43
CA LEU A 189 -2.92 -12.12 -2.70
C LEU A 189 -3.18 -12.28 -4.21
N VAL A 190 -4.18 -13.09 -4.53
CA VAL A 190 -4.51 -13.44 -5.91
C VAL A 190 -6.01 -13.31 -6.10
N THR A 191 -6.42 -12.81 -7.24
CA THR A 191 -7.83 -12.77 -7.65
C THR A 191 -8.06 -13.59 -8.92
N GLY A 192 -9.20 -14.25 -9.00
CA GLY A 192 -9.68 -14.95 -10.19
C GLY A 192 -10.77 -14.17 -10.92
N ASN A 193 -11.30 -14.75 -12.00
CA ASN A 193 -12.38 -14.14 -12.79
C ASN A 193 -13.69 -13.93 -12.04
N SER A 194 -13.91 -14.66 -10.96
CA SER A 194 -15.11 -14.53 -10.13
C SER A 194 -15.05 -13.38 -9.12
N GLY A 195 -13.95 -12.60 -9.10
CA GLY A 195 -13.68 -11.63 -8.03
C GLY A 195 -13.29 -12.27 -6.70
N ALA A 196 -13.27 -13.59 -6.60
CA ALA A 196 -12.81 -14.30 -5.42
C ALA A 196 -11.33 -13.99 -5.17
N THR A 197 -10.97 -13.75 -3.91
CA THR A 197 -9.60 -13.47 -3.50
C THR A 197 -9.10 -14.57 -2.59
N TRP A 198 -7.90 -15.05 -2.85
CA TRP A 198 -7.25 -16.03 -1.98
C TRP A 198 -5.79 -15.70 -1.76
N LYS A 199 -5.23 -16.23 -0.67
CA LYS A 199 -3.83 -16.08 -0.33
C LYS A 199 -3.02 -17.24 -0.88
N LEU A 200 -1.87 -16.95 -1.48
CA LEU A 200 -0.89 -17.95 -1.85
C LEU A 200 -0.38 -18.66 -0.60
N ARG A 201 -0.39 -19.99 -0.64
CA ARG A 201 0.14 -20.79 0.49
C ARG A 201 1.65 -20.71 0.48
N GLN A 202 2.16 -20.44 1.67
CA GLN A 202 3.57 -20.46 1.92
C GLN A 202 4.00 -21.87 2.37
N THR A 203 4.50 -22.66 1.46
CA THR A 203 5.44 -23.75 1.78
C THR A 203 6.87 -23.25 1.61
N ASP A 204 7.07 -22.21 0.78
CA ASP A 204 8.34 -21.55 0.55
C ASP A 204 8.07 -20.10 0.13
N LEU A 205 8.46 -19.09 0.92
CA LEU A 205 8.15 -17.68 0.62
C LEU A 205 8.96 -17.13 -0.55
N ASP A 206 10.10 -17.72 -0.86
CA ASP A 206 10.83 -17.43 -2.08
C ASP A 206 10.02 -17.88 -3.32
N SER A 207 9.16 -18.90 -3.18
CA SER A 207 8.31 -19.39 -4.26
C SER A 207 7.13 -18.47 -4.62
N ILE A 208 6.68 -17.58 -3.72
CA ILE A 208 5.64 -16.60 -4.07
C ILE A 208 6.15 -15.67 -5.18
N LEU A 209 7.34 -15.12 -5.02
CA LEU A 209 7.96 -14.27 -6.02
C LEU A 209 8.26 -15.04 -7.33
N ASP A 210 8.59 -16.31 -7.24
CA ASP A 210 8.85 -17.18 -8.39
C ASP A 210 7.59 -17.65 -9.13
N GLN A 211 6.42 -17.55 -8.49
CA GLN A 211 5.13 -17.91 -9.11
C GLN A 211 4.56 -16.80 -10.00
N PHE A 212 5.05 -15.57 -9.88
CA PHE A 212 4.62 -14.46 -10.73
C PHE A 212 4.95 -14.74 -12.20
N GLY A 213 3.95 -14.57 -13.07
CA GLY A 213 4.08 -14.86 -14.52
C GLY A 213 3.98 -16.33 -14.89
N LYS A 214 3.79 -17.24 -13.92
CA LYS A 214 3.41 -18.63 -14.17
C LYS A 214 1.90 -18.80 -13.92
N PRO A 215 1.22 -19.74 -14.64
CA PRO A 215 -0.16 -20.06 -14.32
C PRO A 215 -0.27 -20.44 -12.83
N ILE A 216 -1.06 -19.71 -12.07
CA ILE A 216 -1.32 -20.04 -10.67
C ILE A 216 -2.14 -21.33 -10.68
N THR A 217 -1.69 -22.33 -9.95
CA THR A 217 -2.24 -23.69 -9.97
C THR A 217 -3.75 -23.70 -9.80
N GLY A 218 -4.47 -24.17 -10.84
CA GLY A 218 -5.90 -24.42 -10.84
C GLY A 218 -6.78 -23.30 -11.39
N ASP A 219 -6.24 -22.13 -11.71
CA ASP A 219 -6.96 -21.07 -12.43
C ASP A 219 -6.00 -20.33 -13.38
N PRO A 220 -6.09 -20.58 -14.71
CA PRO A 220 -5.19 -19.96 -15.69
C PRO A 220 -5.41 -18.45 -15.85
N LYS A 221 -6.46 -17.89 -15.24
CA LYS A 221 -6.78 -16.46 -15.25
C LYS A 221 -6.50 -15.78 -13.90
N ALA A 222 -5.98 -16.53 -12.95
CA ALA A 222 -5.58 -15.96 -11.67
C ALA A 222 -4.43 -14.99 -11.85
N ARG A 223 -4.56 -13.83 -11.24
CA ARG A 223 -3.57 -12.74 -11.30
C ARG A 223 -3.31 -12.19 -9.90
N PRO A 224 -2.14 -11.58 -9.66
CA PRO A 224 -1.92 -10.85 -8.42
C PRO A 224 -3.00 -9.80 -8.20
N LEU A 225 -3.47 -9.69 -6.97
CA LEU A 225 -4.40 -8.64 -6.57
C LEU A 225 -3.60 -7.40 -6.20
N LEU A 226 -3.47 -6.47 -7.13
CA LEU A 226 -2.79 -5.19 -6.96
C LEU A 226 -3.67 -4.08 -7.56
N VAL A 227 -3.90 -3.03 -6.78
CA VAL A 227 -4.57 -1.80 -7.22
C VAL A 227 -3.50 -0.86 -7.79
N THR A 228 -3.34 -0.88 -9.11
CA THR A 228 -2.28 -0.16 -9.83
C THR A 228 -2.82 1.02 -10.66
N GLU A 229 -4.09 1.25 -10.58
CA GLU A 229 -4.81 2.34 -11.25
C GLU A 229 -4.25 3.70 -10.82
N GLY A 230 -4.23 4.65 -11.75
CA GLY A 230 -3.50 5.89 -11.51
C GLY A 230 -4.27 6.99 -10.83
N SER A 231 -5.60 7.08 -11.02
CA SER A 231 -6.43 8.06 -10.33
C SER A 231 -7.12 7.46 -9.11
N ALA A 232 -7.46 8.30 -8.14
CA ALA A 232 -8.19 7.87 -6.96
C ALA A 232 -9.55 7.25 -7.31
N ALA A 233 -10.26 7.80 -8.29
CA ALA A 233 -11.54 7.26 -8.76
C ALA A 233 -11.39 5.87 -9.40
N ASP A 234 -10.34 5.66 -10.19
CA ASP A 234 -10.07 4.36 -10.82
C ASP A 234 -9.65 3.33 -9.77
N LYS A 235 -8.82 3.73 -8.78
CA LYS A 235 -8.45 2.88 -7.64
C LYS A 235 -9.69 2.48 -6.83
N LEU A 236 -10.56 3.44 -6.53
CA LEU A 236 -11.79 3.19 -5.80
C LEU A 236 -12.69 2.20 -6.54
N ALA A 237 -12.89 2.39 -7.85
CA ALA A 237 -13.67 1.46 -8.66
C ALA A 237 -13.07 0.04 -8.66
N ALA A 238 -11.75 -0.09 -8.78
CA ALA A 238 -11.07 -1.39 -8.71
C ALA A 238 -11.18 -2.05 -7.30
N ILE A 239 -11.18 -1.23 -6.25
CA ILE A 239 -11.39 -1.69 -4.87
C ILE A 239 -12.83 -2.18 -4.68
N GLU A 240 -13.81 -1.43 -5.15
CA GLU A 240 -15.24 -1.75 -5.02
C GLU A 240 -15.62 -3.00 -5.82
N ASP A 241 -14.96 -3.26 -6.94
CA ASP A 241 -15.17 -4.46 -7.78
C ASP A 241 -14.58 -5.75 -7.16
N ASN A 242 -13.80 -5.63 -6.09
CA ASN A 242 -13.19 -6.78 -5.42
C ASN A 242 -13.74 -6.96 -3.99
N VAL A 243 -14.30 -8.12 -3.69
CA VAL A 243 -14.97 -8.41 -2.40
C VAL A 243 -14.05 -8.21 -1.20
N TYR A 244 -12.77 -8.62 -1.28
CA TYR A 244 -11.81 -8.45 -0.20
C TYR A 244 -11.42 -6.98 0.00
N LEU A 245 -11.08 -6.29 -1.10
CA LEU A 245 -10.64 -4.90 -1.04
C LEU A 245 -11.77 -3.97 -0.58
N SER A 246 -12.99 -4.18 -1.09
CA SER A 246 -14.18 -3.45 -0.64
C SER A 246 -14.44 -3.66 0.85
N HIS A 247 -14.35 -4.91 1.33
CA HIS A 247 -14.44 -5.20 2.76
C HIS A 247 -13.33 -4.50 3.57
N ALA A 248 -12.09 -4.52 3.10
CA ALA A 248 -10.96 -3.88 3.78
C ALA A 248 -11.15 -2.35 3.89
N LEU A 249 -11.58 -1.69 2.82
CA LEU A 249 -11.88 -0.26 2.81
C LEU A 249 -13.03 0.08 3.76
N GLU A 250 -14.11 -0.71 3.78
CA GLU A 250 -15.21 -0.55 4.71
C GLU A 250 -14.79 -0.70 6.17
N GLN A 251 -13.82 -1.60 6.46
CA GLN A 251 -13.26 -1.68 7.82
C GLN A 251 -12.51 -0.40 8.19
N LEU A 252 -11.77 0.23 7.28
CA LEU A 252 -11.10 1.50 7.51
C LEU A 252 -12.10 2.63 7.76
N LYS A 253 -13.15 2.75 6.93
CA LYS A 253 -14.22 3.74 7.07
C LYS A 253 -14.90 3.69 8.45
N ARG A 254 -15.13 2.48 8.96
CA ARG A 254 -15.81 2.27 10.25
C ARG A 254 -14.95 2.59 11.48
N ARG A 255 -13.64 2.86 11.32
CA ARG A 255 -12.77 3.14 12.47
C ARG A 255 -12.85 4.61 12.86
N ALA A 256 -13.45 4.89 14.02
CA ALA A 256 -13.62 6.24 14.56
C ALA A 256 -12.56 6.62 15.63
N LEU A 257 -11.69 5.67 16.03
CA LEU A 257 -10.68 5.85 17.06
C LEU A 257 -9.38 6.46 16.50
N PRO A 258 -8.49 7.01 17.35
CA PRO A 258 -7.28 7.69 16.91
C PRO A 258 -6.41 6.87 15.96
N LEU A 259 -5.95 7.49 14.88
CA LEU A 259 -5.25 6.88 13.77
C LEU A 259 -3.82 7.43 13.63
N VAL A 260 -2.87 6.53 13.38
CA VAL A 260 -1.53 6.88 12.90
C VAL A 260 -1.39 6.50 11.42
N VAL A 261 -0.98 7.45 10.59
CA VAL A 261 -0.61 7.24 9.19
C VAL A 261 0.91 7.31 9.08
N PHE A 262 1.53 6.20 8.71
CA PHE A 262 2.96 6.14 8.56
C PHE A 262 3.38 5.75 7.14
N GLY A 263 4.22 6.58 6.50
CA GLY A 263 4.77 6.29 5.18
C GLY A 263 3.79 6.42 4.02
N SER A 264 2.61 7.03 4.22
CA SER A 264 1.68 7.45 3.17
C SER A 264 1.60 8.97 3.13
N SER A 265 1.58 9.53 1.93
CA SER A 265 1.41 10.97 1.72
C SER A 265 -0.06 11.38 1.62
N LEU A 266 -1.00 10.43 1.53
CA LEU A 266 -2.41 10.68 1.23
C LEU A 266 -2.56 11.68 0.06
N SER A 267 -1.69 11.56 -0.95
CA SER A 267 -1.64 12.44 -2.11
C SER A 267 -2.87 12.22 -3.02
N GLU A 268 -3.03 13.07 -4.02
CA GLU A 268 -4.20 13.05 -4.91
C GLU A 268 -4.52 11.64 -5.48
N PRO A 269 -3.56 10.81 -5.93
CA PRO A 269 -3.86 9.44 -6.35
C PRO A 269 -4.42 8.51 -5.27
N ASP A 270 -4.28 8.89 -4.00
CA ASP A 270 -4.78 8.17 -2.84
C ASP A 270 -5.89 8.93 -2.10
N SER A 271 -6.55 9.92 -2.75
CA SER A 271 -7.60 10.72 -2.10
C SER A 271 -8.81 9.89 -1.67
N HIS A 272 -9.08 8.75 -2.30
CA HIS A 272 -10.08 7.77 -1.86
C HIS A 272 -9.83 7.28 -0.41
N LEU A 273 -8.57 7.23 0.02
CA LEU A 273 -8.23 6.91 1.43
C LEU A 273 -8.51 8.12 2.33
N ALA A 274 -8.14 9.33 1.91
CA ALA A 274 -8.44 10.54 2.67
C ALA A 274 -9.96 10.71 2.85
N GLU A 275 -10.75 10.48 1.80
CA GLU A 275 -12.22 10.45 1.85
C GLU A 275 -12.73 9.40 2.84
N ALA A 276 -12.24 8.15 2.76
CA ALA A 276 -12.60 7.09 3.70
C ALA A 276 -12.21 7.43 5.16
N LEU A 277 -11.13 8.18 5.34
CA LEU A 277 -10.73 8.67 6.65
C LEU A 277 -11.63 9.82 7.13
N SER A 278 -12.15 10.64 6.24
CA SER A 278 -13.04 11.77 6.56
C SER A 278 -14.46 11.35 6.95
N ASP A 279 -14.84 10.08 6.76
CA ASP A 279 -16.09 9.53 7.29
C ASP A 279 -16.21 9.63 8.83
N ASN A 280 -15.09 9.85 9.53
CA ASN A 280 -15.02 10.04 10.98
C ASN A 280 -14.21 11.31 11.32
N PRO A 281 -14.77 12.52 11.09
CA PRO A 281 -14.03 13.77 11.20
C PRO A 281 -13.59 14.10 12.64
N ASP A 282 -14.24 13.52 13.65
CA ASP A 282 -13.91 13.79 15.06
C ASP A 282 -12.69 13.01 15.57
N ARG A 283 -12.15 12.04 14.80
CA ARG A 283 -10.99 11.27 15.25
C ARG A 283 -9.68 12.05 15.11
N PRO A 284 -8.77 11.94 16.09
CA PRO A 284 -7.42 12.42 15.95
C PRO A 284 -6.63 11.60 14.93
N VAL A 285 -5.85 12.28 14.08
CA VAL A 285 -4.98 11.64 13.07
C VAL A 285 -3.56 12.18 13.21
N ALA A 286 -2.58 11.28 13.40
CA ALA A 286 -1.16 11.61 13.35
C ALA A 286 -0.56 11.13 12.01
N ILE A 287 0.12 12.02 11.28
CA ILE A 287 0.66 11.73 9.95
C ILE A 287 2.17 11.93 9.96
N SER A 288 2.91 10.89 9.57
CA SER A 288 4.37 10.96 9.44
C SER A 288 4.79 11.76 8.21
N MET A 289 5.80 12.60 8.36
CA MET A 289 6.44 13.30 7.25
C MET A 289 7.97 13.19 7.40
N LEU A 290 8.67 13.07 6.28
CA LEU A 290 10.12 13.19 6.30
C LEU A 290 10.53 14.65 6.56
N PRO A 291 11.56 14.90 7.37
CA PRO A 291 12.10 16.24 7.57
C PRO A 291 12.45 16.91 6.23
N ALA A 292 12.02 18.14 6.06
CA ALA A 292 12.25 18.95 4.87
C ALA A 292 12.24 20.45 5.25
N PRO A 293 12.65 21.37 4.37
CA PRO A 293 12.54 22.79 4.62
C PRO A 293 11.12 23.21 5.01
N LYS A 294 10.99 24.13 5.98
CA LYS A 294 9.71 24.57 6.56
C LYS A 294 8.65 24.90 5.50
N LYS A 295 9.04 25.59 4.43
CA LYS A 295 8.13 25.97 3.32
C LYS A 295 7.56 24.75 2.61
N GLU A 296 8.36 23.70 2.43
CA GLU A 296 7.94 22.46 1.79
C GLU A 296 7.01 21.65 2.71
N LEU A 297 7.34 21.57 4.00
CA LEU A 297 6.50 20.93 5.00
C LEU A 297 5.13 21.63 5.08
N LEU A 298 5.12 22.95 5.16
CA LEU A 298 3.88 23.72 5.20
C LEU A 298 3.00 23.46 3.98
N ALA A 299 3.58 23.46 2.78
CA ALA A 299 2.82 23.19 1.56
C ALA A 299 2.18 21.79 1.58
N LYS A 300 2.93 20.78 2.03
CA LYS A 300 2.43 19.39 2.15
C LYS A 300 1.35 19.27 3.24
N GLN A 301 1.54 19.94 4.38
CA GLN A 301 0.57 19.93 5.48
C GLN A 301 -0.76 20.58 5.05
N VAL A 302 -0.70 21.73 4.35
CA VAL A 302 -1.89 22.42 3.81
C VAL A 302 -2.61 21.51 2.80
N ASP A 303 -1.88 20.87 1.90
CA ASP A 303 -2.43 19.97 0.90
C ASP A 303 -3.15 18.77 1.53
N ILE A 304 -2.53 18.13 2.54
CA ILE A 304 -3.16 17.02 3.28
C ILE A 304 -4.38 17.50 4.07
N SER A 305 -4.26 18.64 4.77
CA SER A 305 -5.37 19.22 5.55
C SER A 305 -6.55 19.61 4.67
N GLY A 306 -6.31 19.97 3.41
CA GLY A 306 -7.39 20.27 2.46
C GLY A 306 -8.13 19.04 1.93
N ARG A 307 -7.55 17.85 2.06
CA ARG A 307 -8.18 16.58 1.63
C ARG A 307 -8.76 15.76 2.76
N LEU A 308 -8.27 15.95 3.97
CA LEU A 308 -8.64 15.14 5.12
C LEU A 308 -9.41 15.98 6.13
N GLU A 309 -10.70 15.77 6.22
CA GLU A 309 -11.52 16.32 7.28
C GLU A 309 -11.27 15.56 8.58
N ALA A 310 -10.52 16.17 9.49
CA ALA A 310 -10.24 15.62 10.81
C ALA A 310 -10.20 16.72 11.85
N SER A 311 -10.77 16.47 13.03
CA SER A 311 -10.83 17.43 14.14
C SER A 311 -9.45 17.73 14.73
N SER A 312 -8.50 16.85 14.58
CA SER A 312 -7.13 16.98 15.08
C SER A 312 -6.15 16.30 14.13
N LEU A 313 -5.35 17.11 13.43
CA LEU A 313 -4.23 16.66 12.63
C LEU A 313 -2.92 16.97 13.33
N LEU A 314 -2.08 15.96 13.55
CA LEU A 314 -0.74 16.07 14.09
C LEU A 314 0.26 15.59 13.06
N PHE A 315 1.22 16.43 12.70
CA PHE A 315 2.30 16.06 11.78
C PHE A 315 3.57 15.77 12.56
N PHE A 316 4.17 14.60 12.37
CA PHE A 316 5.36 14.19 13.10
C PHE A 316 6.51 13.75 12.19
N ASP A 317 7.73 13.92 12.71
CA ASP A 317 8.95 13.48 12.05
C ASP A 317 8.97 11.95 11.92
N ALA A 318 8.92 11.46 10.68
CA ALA A 318 8.94 10.04 10.36
C ALA A 318 10.17 9.32 10.95
N THR A 319 11.32 10.00 11.04
CA THR A 319 12.57 9.41 11.54
C THR A 319 12.56 9.20 13.05
N SER A 320 11.67 9.88 13.76
CA SER A 320 11.46 9.71 15.20
C SER A 320 10.57 8.52 15.56
N TYR A 321 9.89 7.92 14.56
CA TYR A 321 9.03 6.75 14.73
C TYR A 321 9.82 5.44 14.55
N PRO A 322 9.49 4.36 15.27
CA PRO A 322 10.24 3.11 15.15
C PRO A 322 10.43 2.60 13.71
N LEU A 323 9.39 2.70 12.87
CA LEU A 323 9.43 2.25 11.48
C LEU A 323 10.20 3.20 10.53
N GLY A 324 10.48 4.42 10.96
CA GLY A 324 11.27 5.41 10.23
C GLY A 324 12.74 5.42 10.59
N ASN A 325 13.18 4.56 11.52
CA ASN A 325 14.58 4.48 11.91
C ASN A 325 15.44 4.05 10.71
N PRO A 326 16.43 4.87 10.28
CA PRO A 326 17.33 4.52 9.18
C PRO A 326 18.13 3.22 9.40
N ALA A 327 18.31 2.80 10.66
CA ALA A 327 19.00 1.55 10.99
C ALA A 327 18.23 0.28 10.53
N LEU A 328 16.96 0.42 10.15
CA LEU A 328 16.17 -0.68 9.57
C LEU A 328 16.52 -0.96 8.11
N ALA A 329 17.21 -0.03 7.44
CA ALA A 329 17.55 -0.15 6.03
C ALA A 329 18.44 -1.38 5.78
N VAL A 330 18.05 -2.15 4.78
CA VAL A 330 18.85 -3.27 4.27
C VAL A 330 19.77 -2.74 3.17
N ALA A 331 21.07 -2.95 3.33
CA ALA A 331 22.03 -2.51 2.32
C ALA A 331 21.76 -3.24 0.98
N ALA A 332 21.67 -2.48 -0.10
CA ALA A 332 21.79 -3.06 -1.42
C ALA A 332 23.19 -3.68 -1.54
N ASN A 333 23.28 -4.95 -1.94
CA ASN A 333 24.59 -5.49 -2.27
C ASN A 333 25.17 -4.66 -3.43
N PRO A 334 26.47 -4.36 -3.41
CA PRO A 334 27.14 -3.73 -4.52
C PRO A 334 27.07 -4.58 -5.79
#